data_874b2835eddd03d4dc457e3deea61b24
#
_entry.id   874b2835eddd03d4dc457e3deea61b24
#
_cell.length_a   1.000
_cell.length_b   1.000
_cell.length_c   1.000
_cell.angle_alpha   90.00
_cell.angle_beta   90.00
_cell.angle_gamma   90.00
#
_symmetry.space_group_name_H-M   'P 1'
#
loop_
_entity.id
_entity.type
_entity.pdbx_description
1 polymer ?
#
loop_
_entity_poly.entity_id
_entity_poly.type
_entity_poly.pdbx_seq_one_letter_code
_entity_poly.pdbx_strand_id
1 'polypeptide(L)'
;MGPLIADPNRAAPSEFARFMKTLGSEGEMEPGDEYSVRMPGPWNGPVRVLAVSPTSFRLATLEGHLEAGQIEFAVHENDGLVFSIESWARSGDRLSKLLYQNLRMAKEVQLHMWTSFLERAVHRSGGRIPAGIDIDTWVVDEPGGGGGSLSEPETKKLLDELHERSVNFDLEQRQDFTAANGWKIDEYHQALPAEPPGPPVPNGSWEVACRLARNYEFADPAIVRAVYDVGQQLQERTMLLEARFHGLRFRLGVRSGGVRDDTRDVDGRHVRVWGWNYRTLKGHLEMGQIDYEVWKWLDSGDVEFRISAFSRPASIPNPLVRLGFRLFGRREQVKFAHHACERMAELTAAALDTTDRPSPRRRGHLD
;
A
#
# COMPACT_ATOMS: atom_id res chain seq x y z
N MET A 1 -25.05 -5.07 22.86
CA MET A 1 -24.13 -4.07 23.44
C MET A 1 -23.80 -4.27 24.90
N GLY A 2 -24.72 -4.66 25.76
CA GLY A 2 -24.51 -4.74 27.23
C GLY A 2 -23.11 -5.27 27.66
N PRO A 3 -22.66 -6.43 27.19
CA PRO A 3 -21.32 -6.92 27.55
C PRO A 3 -20.15 -6.02 27.22
N LEU A 4 -20.27 -5.16 26.16
CA LEU A 4 -19.23 -4.22 25.73
C LEU A 4 -19.32 -2.89 26.51
N ILE A 5 -20.52 -2.51 26.94
CA ILE A 5 -20.75 -1.38 27.83
C ILE A 5 -20.18 -1.70 29.22
N ALA A 6 -20.35 -2.95 29.68
CA ALA A 6 -19.77 -3.40 30.94
C ALA A 6 -18.22 -3.48 30.87
N ASP A 7 -17.66 -3.90 29.74
CA ASP A 7 -16.21 -3.97 29.54
C ASP A 7 -15.87 -3.97 28.03
N PRO A 8 -15.39 -2.84 27.47
CA PRO A 8 -15.01 -2.73 26.06
C PRO A 8 -13.81 -3.62 25.68
N ASN A 9 -13.00 -4.04 26.66
CA ASN A 9 -11.86 -4.94 26.42
C ASN A 9 -12.30 -6.34 25.97
N ARG A 10 -13.56 -6.69 26.13
CA ARG A 10 -14.09 -7.98 25.65
C ARG A 10 -13.95 -8.14 24.14
N ALA A 11 -14.08 -7.08 23.36
CA ALA A 11 -13.89 -7.11 21.90
C ALA A 11 -12.59 -6.41 21.46
N ALA A 12 -12.00 -5.56 22.29
CA ALA A 12 -10.75 -4.89 21.95
C ALA A 12 -9.63 -5.91 21.74
N PRO A 13 -8.87 -5.81 20.62
CA PRO A 13 -7.67 -6.60 20.43
C PRO A 13 -6.58 -6.13 21.40
N SER A 14 -6.32 -6.91 22.46
CA SER A 14 -5.43 -6.53 23.57
C SER A 14 -4.01 -6.17 23.16
N GLU A 15 -3.59 -6.66 21.98
CA GLU A 15 -2.32 -6.34 21.32
C GLU A 15 -2.28 -4.94 20.70
N PHE A 16 -3.47 -4.32 20.47
CA PHE A 16 -3.59 -3.00 19.83
C PHE A 16 -4.30 -1.97 20.67
N ALA A 17 -5.23 -2.36 21.52
CA ALA A 17 -5.97 -1.45 22.36
C ALA A 17 -6.37 -2.10 23.68
N ARG A 18 -6.15 -1.37 24.77
CA ARG A 18 -6.65 -1.73 26.10
C ARG A 18 -7.28 -0.52 26.75
N PHE A 19 -8.57 -0.61 27.04
CA PHE A 19 -9.33 0.41 27.73
C PHE A 19 -9.11 0.30 29.25
N MET A 20 -8.66 1.38 29.85
CA MET A 20 -8.48 1.47 31.31
C MET A 20 -9.29 2.67 31.80
N LYS A 21 -10.27 2.44 32.65
CA LYS A 21 -11.07 3.51 33.25
C LYS A 21 -10.17 4.35 34.17
N THR A 22 -10.13 5.65 33.95
CA THR A 22 -9.29 6.62 34.68
C THR A 22 -10.13 7.57 35.54
N LEU A 23 -11.41 7.77 35.18
CA LEU A 23 -12.37 8.57 35.92
C LEU A 23 -13.75 7.94 35.78
N GLY A 24 -14.53 7.97 36.86
CA GLY A 24 -15.91 7.44 36.93
C GLY A 24 -16.07 6.35 37.99
N SER A 25 -17.30 5.85 38.15
CA SER A 25 -17.64 4.79 39.09
C SER A 25 -17.15 3.42 38.64
N GLU A 26 -16.89 2.50 39.57
CA GLU A 26 -16.69 1.10 39.23
C GLU A 26 -17.97 0.52 38.65
N GLY A 27 -17.86 -0.25 37.55
CA GLY A 27 -18.99 -0.88 36.89
C GLY A 27 -19.10 -0.55 35.40
N GLU A 28 -20.35 -0.55 34.93
CA GLU A 28 -20.66 -0.27 33.53
C GLU A 28 -20.22 1.14 33.10
N MET A 29 -20.08 1.33 31.81
CA MET A 29 -19.74 2.62 31.22
C MET A 29 -20.89 3.60 31.35
N GLU A 30 -20.63 4.79 31.89
CA GLU A 30 -21.61 5.87 32.04
C GLU A 30 -21.13 7.15 31.32
N PRO A 31 -22.07 8.02 30.86
CA PRO A 31 -21.69 9.33 30.32
C PRO A 31 -20.86 10.14 31.32
N GLY A 32 -19.73 10.68 30.86
CA GLY A 32 -18.77 11.40 31.70
C GLY A 32 -17.59 10.56 32.20
N ASP A 33 -17.64 9.25 32.13
CA ASP A 33 -16.51 8.38 32.43
C ASP A 33 -15.33 8.66 31.47
N GLU A 34 -14.14 8.53 31.99
CA GLU A 34 -12.91 8.67 31.16
C GLU A 34 -12.14 7.35 31.14
N TYR A 35 -11.54 7.10 29.98
CA TYR A 35 -10.68 5.95 29.75
C TYR A 35 -9.36 6.41 29.14
N SER A 36 -8.29 5.72 29.51
CA SER A 36 -7.03 5.75 28.77
C SER A 36 -6.97 4.52 27.88
N VAL A 37 -7.03 4.71 26.58
CA VAL A 37 -6.85 3.63 25.60
C VAL A 37 -5.35 3.45 25.38
N ARG A 38 -4.78 2.39 25.95
CA ARG A 38 -3.39 2.02 25.74
C ARG A 38 -3.23 1.38 24.36
N MET A 39 -2.36 1.97 23.57
CA MET A 39 -1.95 1.48 22.25
C MET A 39 -0.48 1.08 22.29
N PRO A 40 0.01 0.22 21.34
CA PRO A 40 1.44 -0.05 21.22
C PRO A 40 2.23 1.21 20.94
N GLY A 41 3.20 1.52 21.79
CA GLY A 41 4.03 2.74 21.70
C GLY A 41 3.92 3.63 22.93
N PRO A 42 4.49 4.83 22.89
CA PRO A 42 4.55 5.73 24.04
C PRO A 42 3.26 6.55 24.26
N TRP A 43 2.21 6.32 23.46
CA TRP A 43 0.99 7.11 23.51
C TRP A 43 -0.16 6.36 24.14
N ASN A 44 -0.86 7.08 25.01
CA ASN A 44 -2.18 6.68 25.49
C ASN A 44 -3.21 7.59 24.84
N GLY A 45 -4.36 7.04 24.44
CA GLY A 45 -5.46 7.82 23.88
C GLY A 45 -6.48 8.13 25.00
N PRO A 46 -6.43 9.30 25.66
CA PRO A 46 -7.44 9.65 26.61
C PRO A 46 -8.78 9.95 25.91
N VAL A 47 -9.86 9.33 26.38
CA VAL A 47 -11.21 9.50 25.82
C VAL A 47 -12.24 9.65 26.93
N ARG A 48 -13.35 10.33 26.63
CA ARG A 48 -14.50 10.48 27.53
C ARG A 48 -15.74 9.90 26.88
N VAL A 49 -16.54 9.24 27.67
CA VAL A 49 -17.87 8.74 27.29
C VAL A 49 -18.83 9.91 27.14
N LEU A 50 -19.37 10.08 25.92
CA LEU A 50 -20.37 11.12 25.63
C LEU A 50 -21.78 10.63 25.83
N ALA A 51 -22.05 9.41 25.41
CA ALA A 51 -23.38 8.82 25.47
C ALA A 51 -23.31 7.30 25.58
N VAL A 52 -24.29 6.72 26.28
CA VAL A 52 -24.49 5.27 26.37
C VAL A 52 -25.96 5.00 26.17
N SER A 53 -26.30 4.00 25.39
CA SER A 53 -27.66 3.48 25.19
C SER A 53 -27.62 1.94 25.21
N PRO A 54 -28.74 1.25 25.26
CA PRO A 54 -28.77 -0.22 25.21
C PRO A 54 -28.12 -0.80 23.94
N THR A 55 -28.04 -0.01 22.86
CA THR A 55 -27.54 -0.44 21.54
C THR A 55 -26.31 0.31 21.07
N SER A 56 -25.83 1.33 21.78
CA SER A 56 -24.63 2.08 21.37
C SER A 56 -23.89 2.71 22.55
N PHE A 57 -22.62 3.03 22.33
CA PHE A 57 -21.89 3.99 23.16
C PHE A 57 -20.97 4.86 22.27
N ARG A 58 -20.74 6.09 22.71
CA ARG A 58 -19.95 7.09 21.99
C ARG A 58 -18.85 7.65 22.88
N LEU A 59 -17.65 7.73 22.32
CA LEU A 59 -16.47 8.28 22.99
C LEU A 59 -15.97 9.51 22.23
N ALA A 60 -15.46 10.51 22.96
CA ALA A 60 -14.73 11.63 22.39
C ALA A 60 -13.28 11.63 22.90
N THR A 61 -12.38 12.07 22.07
CA THR A 61 -10.99 12.25 22.43
C THR A 61 -10.82 13.46 23.35
N LEU A 62 -9.88 13.38 24.28
CA LEU A 62 -9.50 14.45 25.18
C LEU A 62 -8.13 15.04 24.82
N GLU A 63 -7.73 16.10 25.53
CA GLU A 63 -6.42 16.69 25.40
C GLU A 63 -5.31 15.65 25.64
N GLY A 64 -4.31 15.63 24.76
CA GLY A 64 -3.25 14.61 24.75
C GLY A 64 -3.53 13.39 23.87
N HIS A 65 -4.72 13.28 23.27
CA HIS A 65 -5.00 12.29 22.23
C HIS A 65 -4.37 12.72 20.90
N LEU A 66 -3.90 11.75 20.08
CA LEU A 66 -3.29 12.02 18.77
C LEU A 66 -4.27 12.62 17.75
N GLU A 67 -5.54 12.32 17.89
CA GLU A 67 -6.63 12.82 17.04
C GLU A 67 -7.64 13.58 17.88
N ALA A 68 -8.29 14.57 17.27
CA ALA A 68 -9.43 15.27 17.85
C ALA A 68 -10.70 14.79 17.15
N GLY A 69 -11.58 14.14 17.87
CA GLY A 69 -12.79 13.58 17.28
C GLY A 69 -13.63 12.74 18.23
N GLN A 70 -14.51 11.96 17.63
CA GLN A 70 -15.40 11.04 18.36
C GLN A 70 -15.58 9.74 17.58
N ILE A 71 -15.95 8.69 18.30
CA ILE A 71 -16.22 7.37 17.75
C ILE A 71 -17.47 6.79 18.41
N GLU A 72 -18.33 6.18 17.62
CA GLU A 72 -19.52 5.48 18.06
C GLU A 72 -19.43 4.00 17.71
N PHE A 73 -19.82 3.19 18.67
CA PHE A 73 -20.01 1.75 18.52
C PHE A 73 -21.52 1.48 18.66
N ALA A 74 -22.12 0.90 17.63
CA ALA A 74 -23.56 0.69 17.61
C ALA A 74 -23.94 -0.69 17.07
N VAL A 75 -25.11 -1.16 17.49
CA VAL A 75 -25.77 -2.37 16.96
C VAL A 75 -27.13 -1.96 16.43
N HIS A 76 -27.39 -2.31 15.19
CA HIS A 76 -28.63 -2.06 14.49
C HIS A 76 -29.27 -3.38 14.05
N GLU A 77 -30.58 -3.45 13.98
CA GLU A 77 -31.32 -4.55 13.41
C GLU A 77 -31.78 -4.14 12.00
N ASN A 78 -31.22 -4.82 10.98
CA ASN A 78 -31.54 -4.61 9.57
C ASN A 78 -31.31 -5.92 8.82
N ASP A 79 -32.36 -6.70 8.56
CA ASP A 79 -32.29 -8.08 8.00
C ASP A 79 -31.27 -8.99 8.72
N GLY A 80 -31.04 -8.72 10.00
CA GLY A 80 -30.03 -9.34 10.84
C GLY A 80 -29.40 -8.31 11.78
N LEU A 81 -28.47 -8.77 12.63
CA LEU A 81 -27.78 -7.89 13.57
C LEU A 81 -26.55 -7.29 12.86
N VAL A 82 -26.53 -5.98 12.68
CA VAL A 82 -25.40 -5.24 12.11
C VAL A 82 -24.66 -4.54 13.26
N PHE A 83 -23.37 -4.84 13.42
CA PHE A 83 -22.50 -4.12 14.33
C PHE A 83 -21.68 -3.09 13.54
N SER A 84 -21.76 -1.81 13.90
CA SER A 84 -21.06 -0.71 13.23
C SER A 84 -20.13 0.04 14.17
N ILE A 85 -19.02 0.53 13.60
CA ILE A 85 -18.13 1.50 14.23
C ILE A 85 -18.06 2.70 13.28
N GLU A 86 -18.42 3.87 13.78
CA GLU A 86 -18.40 5.10 13.02
C GLU A 86 -17.52 6.12 13.73
N SER A 87 -16.55 6.70 13.03
CA SER A 87 -15.63 7.65 13.64
C SER A 87 -15.49 8.92 12.81
N TRP A 88 -15.48 10.06 13.50
CA TRP A 88 -15.21 11.39 12.95
C TRP A 88 -13.99 11.96 13.66
N ALA A 89 -12.88 12.06 12.94
CA ALA A 89 -11.65 12.54 13.53
C ALA A 89 -10.91 13.51 12.58
N ARG A 90 -10.32 14.52 13.17
CA ARG A 90 -9.33 15.38 12.50
C ARG A 90 -8.01 15.27 13.24
N SER A 91 -6.91 15.61 12.56
CA SER A 91 -5.61 15.70 13.23
C SER A 91 -5.68 16.75 14.35
N GLY A 92 -5.29 16.37 15.56
CA GLY A 92 -5.11 17.29 16.68
C GLY A 92 -3.97 18.28 16.43
N ASP A 93 -3.72 19.22 17.33
CA ASP A 93 -2.91 20.43 17.23
C ASP A 93 -1.54 20.40 16.51
N ARG A 94 -0.89 21.59 16.45
CA ARG A 94 0.32 21.99 15.71
C ARG A 94 1.53 21.01 15.75
N LEU A 95 1.59 20.10 16.70
CA LEU A 95 2.55 19.00 16.74
C LEU A 95 2.29 17.96 15.66
N SER A 96 1.05 17.90 15.17
CA SER A 96 0.57 16.96 14.17
C SER A 96 1.13 17.21 12.77
N LYS A 97 1.57 18.42 12.40
CA LYS A 97 2.17 18.65 11.06
C LYS A 97 3.49 17.89 10.87
N LEU A 98 4.28 17.73 11.93
CA LEU A 98 5.49 16.90 11.90
C LEU A 98 5.16 15.41 12.00
N LEU A 99 4.03 15.07 12.66
CA LEU A 99 3.50 13.72 12.80
C LEU A 99 2.58 13.32 11.63
N TYR A 100 2.21 14.24 10.74
CA TYR A 100 1.24 13.99 9.67
C TYR A 100 1.64 12.88 8.70
N GLN A 101 2.93 12.70 8.43
CA GLN A 101 3.44 11.53 7.72
C GLN A 101 3.33 10.26 8.59
N ASN A 102 3.35 10.40 9.90
CA ASN A 102 3.28 9.30 10.87
C ASN A 102 1.82 8.96 11.25
N LEU A 103 0.90 9.92 11.18
CA LEU A 103 -0.53 9.72 11.46
C LEU A 103 -1.23 8.81 10.44
N ARG A 104 -0.72 8.75 9.21
CA ARG A 104 -1.29 7.89 8.17
C ARG A 104 -1.16 6.41 8.50
N MET A 105 -0.06 6.00 9.11
CA MET A 105 0.09 4.62 9.58
C MET A 105 -0.68 4.34 10.87
N ALA A 106 -0.92 5.37 11.69
CA ALA A 106 -1.83 5.23 12.82
C ALA A 106 -3.25 4.86 12.34
N LYS A 107 -3.70 5.36 11.18
CA LYS A 107 -5.00 5.00 10.59
C LYS A 107 -5.09 3.53 10.16
N GLU A 108 -4.02 2.93 9.63
CA GLU A 108 -4.05 1.50 9.29
C GLU A 108 -4.05 0.61 10.52
N VAL A 109 -3.26 0.94 11.52
CA VAL A 109 -3.30 0.26 12.82
C VAL A 109 -4.69 0.42 13.45
N GLN A 110 -5.27 1.61 13.34
CA GLN A 110 -6.62 1.91 13.81
C GLN A 110 -7.68 1.12 13.03
N LEU A 111 -7.60 1.05 11.71
CA LEU A 111 -8.51 0.28 10.88
C LEU A 111 -8.42 -1.22 11.21
N HIS A 112 -7.22 -1.76 11.33
CA HIS A 112 -7.02 -3.14 11.75
C HIS A 112 -7.55 -3.40 13.17
N MET A 113 -7.34 -2.45 14.07
CA MET A 113 -7.89 -2.51 15.42
C MET A 113 -9.42 -2.57 15.40
N TRP A 114 -10.05 -1.73 14.57
CA TRP A 114 -11.52 -1.69 14.47
C TRP A 114 -12.09 -2.92 13.74
N THR A 115 -11.47 -3.40 12.67
CA THR A 115 -11.90 -4.64 12.02
C THR A 115 -11.74 -5.84 12.94
N SER A 116 -10.65 -5.95 13.67
CA SER A 116 -10.45 -7.01 14.68
C SER A 116 -11.44 -6.88 15.83
N PHE A 117 -11.81 -5.66 16.22
CA PHE A 117 -12.86 -5.43 17.23
C PHE A 117 -14.22 -5.95 16.74
N LEU A 118 -14.60 -5.63 15.49
CA LEU A 118 -15.82 -6.11 14.86
C LEU A 118 -15.84 -7.65 14.76
N GLU A 119 -14.79 -8.26 14.28
CA GLU A 119 -14.66 -9.72 14.19
C GLU A 119 -14.85 -10.40 15.55
N ARG A 120 -14.19 -9.88 16.58
CA ARG A 120 -14.31 -10.40 17.95
C ARG A 120 -15.70 -10.19 18.54
N ALA A 121 -16.34 -9.04 18.27
CA ALA A 121 -17.71 -8.77 18.71
C ALA A 121 -18.70 -9.76 18.09
N VAL A 122 -18.60 -10.01 16.78
CA VAL A 122 -19.44 -10.98 16.06
C VAL A 122 -19.17 -12.40 16.57
N HIS A 123 -17.92 -12.81 16.70
CA HIS A 123 -17.58 -14.15 17.18
C HIS A 123 -18.13 -14.40 18.59
N ARG A 124 -18.04 -13.40 19.48
CA ARG A 124 -18.56 -13.50 20.85
C ARG A 124 -20.09 -13.49 20.94
N SER A 125 -20.76 -12.90 19.94
CA SER A 125 -22.23 -12.97 19.83
C SER A 125 -22.75 -14.30 19.27
N GLY A 126 -21.85 -15.22 18.89
CA GLY A 126 -22.21 -16.46 18.19
C GLY A 126 -22.58 -16.28 16.73
N GLY A 127 -22.36 -15.08 16.20
CA GLY A 127 -22.64 -14.71 14.81
C GLY A 127 -21.56 -15.18 13.83
N ARG A 128 -21.81 -14.94 12.54
CA ARG A 128 -20.90 -15.18 11.42
C ARG A 128 -20.84 -13.92 10.56
N ILE A 129 -19.74 -13.73 9.84
CA ILE A 129 -19.53 -12.64 8.88
C ILE A 129 -19.57 -13.25 7.48
N PRO A 130 -20.74 -13.39 6.84
CA PRO A 130 -20.87 -14.11 5.57
C PRO A 130 -20.30 -13.34 4.37
N ALA A 131 -20.30 -12.00 4.42
CA ALA A 131 -19.90 -11.13 3.31
C ALA A 131 -18.65 -10.28 3.59
N GLY A 132 -17.94 -10.53 4.72
CA GLY A 132 -16.84 -9.70 5.14
C GLY A 132 -17.26 -8.46 5.94
N ILE A 133 -16.32 -7.53 6.14
CA ILE A 133 -16.56 -6.25 6.82
C ILE A 133 -16.57 -5.16 5.77
N ASP A 134 -17.65 -4.42 5.67
CA ASP A 134 -17.76 -3.23 4.83
C ASP A 134 -17.04 -2.06 5.47
N ILE A 135 -16.21 -1.35 4.70
CA ILE A 135 -15.40 -0.23 5.18
C ILE A 135 -15.52 0.93 4.21
N ASP A 136 -16.19 1.99 4.67
CA ASP A 136 -16.27 3.26 3.96
C ASP A 136 -15.43 4.32 4.65
N THR A 137 -14.55 4.98 3.91
CA THR A 137 -13.74 6.09 4.42
C THR A 137 -13.90 7.32 3.56
N TRP A 138 -14.40 8.39 4.14
CA TRP A 138 -14.64 9.67 3.47
C TRP A 138 -13.67 10.71 4.02
N VAL A 139 -13.08 11.49 3.13
CA VAL A 139 -12.31 12.68 3.51
C VAL A 139 -13.22 13.86 3.26
N VAL A 140 -13.66 14.49 4.35
CA VAL A 140 -14.36 15.78 4.25
C VAL A 140 -13.29 16.85 4.08
N ASP A 141 -13.22 17.45 2.90
CA ASP A 141 -12.30 18.56 2.62
C ASP A 141 -12.63 19.75 3.52
N GLU A 142 -11.71 20.11 4.41
CA GLU A 142 -11.70 21.46 4.97
C GLU A 142 -11.30 22.44 3.84
N PRO A 143 -11.95 23.61 3.71
CA PRO A 143 -11.47 24.66 2.83
C PRO A 143 -10.06 25.09 3.27
N GLY A 144 -9.01 24.58 2.62
CA GLY A 144 -7.62 24.89 2.89
C GLY A 144 -6.68 23.73 3.25
N GLY A 145 -7.14 22.48 3.38
CA GLY A 145 -6.35 21.30 3.70
C GLY A 145 -6.18 20.37 2.51
N GLY A 146 -5.23 20.66 1.60
CA GLY A 146 -5.02 19.94 0.37
C GLY A 146 -4.58 18.48 0.55
N GLY A 147 -5.49 17.53 0.45
CA GLY A 147 -5.26 16.14 0.07
C GLY A 147 -5.18 15.96 -1.45
N GLY A 148 -4.88 17.01 -2.20
CA GLY A 148 -4.78 17.04 -3.66
C GLY A 148 -3.53 16.32 -4.17
N SER A 149 -3.56 15.94 -5.43
CA SER A 149 -2.37 15.70 -6.25
C SER A 149 -1.40 16.86 -6.03
N LEU A 150 -0.10 16.55 -5.85
CA LEU A 150 0.92 17.61 -5.77
C LEU A 150 0.79 18.53 -6.98
N SER A 151 0.92 19.83 -6.77
CA SER A 151 1.08 20.78 -7.87
C SER A 151 2.39 20.45 -8.62
N GLU A 152 2.47 20.84 -9.88
CA GLU A 152 3.67 20.62 -10.70
C GLU A 152 4.96 21.18 -10.05
N PRO A 153 4.97 22.39 -9.44
CA PRO A 153 6.13 22.91 -8.73
C PRO A 153 6.51 22.10 -7.48
N GLU A 154 5.52 21.62 -6.73
CA GLU A 154 5.77 20.78 -5.54
C GLU A 154 6.33 19.41 -5.93
N THR A 155 5.83 18.83 -7.02
CA THR A 155 6.32 17.58 -7.58
C THR A 155 7.77 17.71 -8.01
N LYS A 156 8.11 18.78 -8.75
CA LYS A 156 9.47 19.05 -9.19
C LYS A 156 10.42 19.22 -8.00
N LYS A 157 10.06 20.05 -7.04
CA LYS A 157 10.86 20.25 -5.82
C LYS A 157 11.14 18.93 -5.10
N LEU A 158 10.13 18.07 -4.99
CA LEU A 158 10.27 16.79 -4.31
C LEU A 158 11.16 15.82 -5.10
N LEU A 159 11.07 15.81 -6.44
CA LEU A 159 11.97 15.01 -7.28
C LEU A 159 13.42 15.51 -7.19
N ASP A 160 13.64 16.82 -7.14
CA ASP A 160 14.97 17.42 -6.96
C ASP A 160 15.54 17.00 -5.58
N GLU A 161 14.76 17.07 -4.51
CA GLU A 161 15.17 16.60 -3.19
C GLU A 161 15.49 15.10 -3.17
N LEU A 162 14.74 14.28 -3.90
CA LEU A 162 14.99 12.84 -4.02
C LEU A 162 16.25 12.54 -4.84
N HIS A 163 16.54 13.39 -5.81
CA HIS A 163 17.76 13.25 -6.63
C HIS A 163 19.03 13.38 -5.79
N GLU A 164 19.02 14.21 -4.75
CA GLU A 164 20.15 14.39 -3.84
C GLU A 164 20.29 13.26 -2.80
N ARG A 165 19.25 12.44 -2.60
CA ARG A 165 19.28 11.36 -1.61
C ARG A 165 20.09 10.17 -2.11
N SER A 166 20.94 9.61 -1.25
CA SER A 166 21.66 8.37 -1.54
C SER A 166 20.75 7.14 -1.38
N VAL A 167 21.12 6.05 -2.05
CA VAL A 167 20.60 4.71 -1.79
C VAL A 167 20.78 4.38 -0.30
N ASN A 168 19.84 3.67 0.29
CA ASN A 168 19.81 3.42 1.74
C ASN A 168 20.43 2.06 2.15
N PHE A 169 21.08 1.38 1.23
CA PHE A 169 21.82 0.13 1.49
C PHE A 169 23.11 0.10 0.64
N ASP A 170 24.04 -0.75 1.02
CA ASP A 170 25.34 -0.89 0.37
C ASP A 170 25.35 -2.11 -0.55
N LEU A 171 25.47 -1.91 -1.85
CA LEU A 171 25.51 -2.98 -2.86
C LEU A 171 26.78 -3.83 -2.81
N GLU A 172 27.88 -3.31 -2.24
CA GLU A 172 29.12 -4.11 -2.10
C GLU A 172 28.90 -5.28 -1.14
N GLN A 173 27.91 -5.17 -0.23
CA GLN A 173 27.50 -6.21 0.71
C GLN A 173 26.47 -7.18 0.13
N ARG A 174 26.28 -7.24 -1.19
CA ARG A 174 25.22 -8.08 -1.81
C ARG A 174 25.31 -9.55 -1.45
N GLN A 175 26.49 -10.07 -1.20
CA GLN A 175 26.71 -11.43 -0.71
C GLN A 175 26.02 -11.72 0.63
N ASP A 176 25.78 -10.69 1.44
CA ASP A 176 25.12 -10.78 2.75
C ASP A 176 23.59 -10.65 2.66
N PHE A 177 23.04 -10.42 1.46
CA PHE A 177 21.61 -10.27 1.25
C PHE A 177 20.92 -11.65 1.19
N THR A 178 20.82 -12.29 2.34
CA THR A 178 20.27 -13.62 2.50
C THR A 178 19.13 -13.64 3.50
N ALA A 179 18.27 -14.66 3.44
CA ALA A 179 17.20 -14.83 4.40
C ALA A 179 17.74 -14.98 5.85
N ALA A 180 18.91 -15.59 6.02
CA ALA A 180 19.58 -15.71 7.33
C ALA A 180 19.94 -14.33 7.92
N ASN A 181 20.25 -13.35 7.08
CA ASN A 181 20.56 -11.97 7.48
C ASN A 181 19.32 -11.05 7.47
N GLY A 182 18.10 -11.64 7.46
CA GLY A 182 16.85 -10.92 7.55
C GLY A 182 16.39 -10.25 6.24
N TRP A 183 17.01 -10.60 5.11
CA TRP A 183 16.57 -10.19 3.80
C TRP A 183 15.49 -11.12 3.27
N LYS A 184 14.51 -10.55 2.58
CA LYS A 184 13.51 -11.27 1.81
C LYS A 184 13.98 -11.30 0.36
N ILE A 185 13.91 -12.47 -0.24
CA ILE A 185 14.20 -12.68 -1.65
C ILE A 185 12.91 -13.14 -2.29
N ASP A 186 12.46 -12.42 -3.29
CA ASP A 186 11.19 -12.65 -3.95
C ASP A 186 11.39 -12.81 -5.46
N GLU A 187 10.69 -13.78 -6.05
CA GLU A 187 10.67 -13.99 -7.49
C GLU A 187 9.23 -14.26 -7.94
N TYR A 188 8.81 -13.57 -9.00
CA TYR A 188 7.49 -13.74 -9.62
C TYR A 188 7.68 -13.87 -11.12
N HIS A 189 6.86 -14.73 -11.73
CA HIS A 189 6.88 -15.00 -13.17
C HIS A 189 5.47 -14.91 -13.72
N GLN A 190 5.32 -14.28 -14.88
CA GLN A 190 4.07 -14.16 -15.61
C GLN A 190 4.30 -14.47 -17.07
N ALA A 191 3.67 -15.53 -17.57
CA ALA A 191 3.65 -15.81 -19.00
C ALA A 191 2.89 -14.72 -19.75
N LEU A 192 3.43 -14.29 -20.87
CA LEU A 192 2.83 -13.36 -21.82
C LEU A 192 2.49 -14.11 -23.13
N PRO A 193 1.72 -13.50 -24.04
CA PRO A 193 1.47 -14.12 -25.35
C PRO A 193 2.78 -14.52 -26.05
N ALA A 194 2.88 -15.78 -26.45
CA ALA A 194 4.09 -16.29 -27.10
C ALA A 194 4.28 -15.71 -28.50
N GLU A 195 5.53 -15.65 -28.93
CA GLU A 195 5.94 -15.27 -30.26
C GLU A 195 6.49 -16.51 -31.02
N PRO A 196 6.71 -16.43 -32.34
CA PRO A 196 7.49 -17.46 -33.04
C PRO A 196 8.90 -17.61 -32.44
N PRO A 197 9.48 -18.83 -32.49
CA PRO A 197 10.90 -19.03 -32.14
C PRO A 197 11.83 -18.08 -32.91
N GLY A 198 12.94 -17.68 -32.30
CA GLY A 198 13.90 -16.74 -32.86
C GLY A 198 13.89 -15.38 -32.18
N PRO A 199 14.48 -14.34 -32.80
CA PRO A 199 14.57 -12.99 -32.21
C PRO A 199 13.19 -12.37 -32.01
N PRO A 200 13.10 -11.31 -31.14
CA PRO A 200 11.84 -10.59 -30.93
C PRO A 200 11.18 -10.11 -32.21
N VAL A 201 9.86 -10.26 -32.27
CA VAL A 201 9.06 -9.80 -33.42
C VAL A 201 8.73 -8.32 -33.26
N PRO A 202 8.91 -7.48 -34.31
CA PRO A 202 8.52 -6.07 -34.24
C PRO A 202 7.06 -5.90 -33.83
N ASN A 203 6.81 -5.05 -32.84
CA ASN A 203 5.51 -4.84 -32.17
C ASN A 203 4.89 -6.12 -31.57
N GLY A 204 5.70 -7.16 -31.40
CA GLY A 204 5.28 -8.38 -30.72
C GLY A 204 5.19 -8.23 -29.20
N SER A 205 4.84 -9.33 -28.55
CA SER A 205 4.64 -9.40 -27.11
C SER A 205 5.84 -8.89 -26.30
N TRP A 206 7.05 -9.30 -26.70
CA TRP A 206 8.28 -8.89 -26.02
C TRP A 206 8.52 -7.38 -26.09
N GLU A 207 8.39 -6.77 -27.28
CA GLU A 207 8.60 -5.32 -27.44
C GLU A 207 7.52 -4.50 -26.72
N VAL A 208 6.27 -4.97 -26.79
CA VAL A 208 5.14 -4.34 -26.06
C VAL A 208 5.39 -4.39 -24.56
N ALA A 209 5.76 -5.55 -24.02
CA ALA A 209 6.03 -5.69 -22.59
C ALA A 209 7.25 -4.85 -22.13
N CYS A 210 8.31 -4.77 -22.95
CA CYS A 210 9.46 -3.89 -22.68
C CYS A 210 9.05 -2.41 -22.59
N ARG A 211 8.17 -1.95 -23.48
CA ARG A 211 7.64 -0.58 -23.46
C ARG A 211 6.81 -0.33 -22.20
N LEU A 212 5.90 -1.24 -21.86
CA LEU A 212 5.07 -1.16 -20.67
C LEU A 212 5.92 -1.14 -19.39
N ALA A 213 6.97 -1.99 -19.35
CA ALA A 213 7.90 -2.02 -18.22
C ALA A 213 8.72 -0.73 -18.12
N ARG A 214 9.20 -0.17 -19.22
CA ARG A 214 9.95 1.10 -19.28
C ARG A 214 9.15 2.27 -18.70
N ASN A 215 7.85 2.30 -19.00
CA ASN A 215 6.95 3.38 -18.61
C ASN A 215 6.27 3.13 -17.24
N TYR A 216 6.58 2.00 -16.59
CA TYR A 216 5.95 1.61 -15.32
C TYR A 216 4.42 1.41 -15.43
N GLU A 217 3.89 1.09 -16.62
CA GLU A 217 2.45 0.98 -16.89
C GLU A 217 1.82 -0.29 -16.31
N PHE A 218 2.64 -1.30 -16.00
CA PHE A 218 2.23 -2.55 -15.36
C PHE A 218 1.78 -2.34 -13.90
N ALA A 219 2.19 -1.26 -13.24
CA ALA A 219 1.70 -0.93 -11.92
C ALA A 219 0.28 -0.36 -12.00
N ASP A 220 -0.63 -0.84 -11.15
CA ASP A 220 -1.96 -0.26 -11.04
C ASP A 220 -1.85 1.12 -10.36
N PRO A 221 -2.22 2.21 -11.05
CA PRO A 221 -2.12 3.56 -10.47
C PRO A 221 -3.07 3.79 -9.29
N ALA A 222 -4.06 2.92 -9.09
CA ALA A 222 -4.89 2.91 -7.88
C ALA A 222 -4.12 2.41 -6.65
N ILE A 223 -3.10 1.56 -6.85
CA ILE A 223 -2.25 0.99 -5.80
C ILE A 223 -0.93 1.78 -5.70
N VAL A 224 -0.19 1.89 -6.80
CA VAL A 224 1.10 2.61 -6.87
C VAL A 224 1.19 3.42 -8.14
N ARG A 225 1.39 4.72 -8.00
CA ARG A 225 1.64 5.64 -9.11
C ARG A 225 3.09 6.07 -9.09
N ALA A 226 3.82 5.90 -10.19
CA ALA A 226 5.14 6.48 -10.36
C ALA A 226 5.05 7.90 -10.92
N VAL A 227 5.77 8.81 -10.30
CA VAL A 227 5.93 10.21 -10.74
C VAL A 227 7.40 10.45 -11.00
N TYR A 228 7.75 10.84 -12.21
CA TYR A 228 9.13 11.07 -12.63
C TYR A 228 9.19 12.06 -13.81
N ASP A 229 10.36 12.60 -14.06
CA ASP A 229 10.59 13.43 -15.25
C ASP A 229 10.74 12.51 -16.48
N VAL A 230 9.81 12.66 -17.44
CA VAL A 230 9.80 11.87 -18.68
C VAL A 230 10.99 12.15 -19.59
N GLY A 231 11.64 13.31 -19.44
CA GLY A 231 12.88 13.67 -20.16
C GLY A 231 14.13 12.99 -19.60
N GLN A 232 14.06 12.45 -18.38
CA GLN A 232 15.17 11.77 -17.74
C GLN A 232 15.38 10.36 -18.32
N GLN A 233 16.64 10.03 -18.64
CA GLN A 233 16.97 8.69 -19.12
C GLN A 233 16.67 7.64 -18.06
N LEU A 234 16.20 6.46 -18.51
CA LEU A 234 15.80 5.39 -17.60
C LEU A 234 16.93 4.94 -16.65
N GLN A 235 18.18 4.97 -17.12
CA GLN A 235 19.36 4.57 -16.34
C GLN A 235 19.60 5.42 -15.10
N GLU A 236 19.16 6.68 -15.13
CA GLU A 236 19.39 7.67 -14.07
C GLU A 236 18.09 8.14 -13.40
N ARG A 237 16.95 7.58 -13.83
CA ARG A 237 15.63 8.03 -13.44
C ARG A 237 15.43 7.96 -11.94
N THR A 238 15.16 9.11 -11.35
CA THR A 238 14.67 9.23 -9.97
C THR A 238 13.14 9.31 -9.99
N MET A 239 12.49 8.52 -9.16
CA MET A 239 11.03 8.44 -9.12
C MET A 239 10.50 8.63 -7.71
N LEU A 240 9.36 9.26 -7.62
CA LEU A 240 8.49 9.28 -6.46
C LEU A 240 7.40 8.23 -6.69
N LEU A 241 7.37 7.19 -5.88
CA LEU A 241 6.27 6.25 -5.85
C LEU A 241 5.22 6.74 -4.87
N GLU A 242 4.04 7.09 -5.38
CA GLU A 242 2.85 7.37 -4.58
C GLU A 242 2.07 6.07 -4.41
N ALA A 243 2.32 5.38 -3.31
CA ALA A 243 1.60 4.16 -2.96
C ALA A 243 0.33 4.49 -2.17
N ARG A 244 -0.77 3.81 -2.48
CA ARG A 244 -2.07 3.99 -1.82
C ARG A 244 -2.51 2.65 -1.23
N PHE A 245 -2.61 2.60 0.09
CA PHE A 245 -3.07 1.41 0.80
C PHE A 245 -4.10 1.83 1.85
N HIS A 246 -5.28 1.27 1.79
CA HIS A 246 -6.38 1.53 2.74
C HIS A 246 -6.63 3.04 2.99
N GLY A 247 -6.69 3.83 1.91
CA GLY A 247 -6.90 5.28 2.00
C GLY A 247 -5.66 6.11 2.38
N LEU A 248 -4.52 5.45 2.65
CA LEU A 248 -3.26 6.11 2.94
C LEU A 248 -2.43 6.33 1.68
N ARG A 249 -1.68 7.44 1.67
CA ARG A 249 -0.73 7.75 0.60
C ARG A 249 0.68 7.78 1.17
N PHE A 250 1.53 6.91 0.64
CA PHE A 250 2.97 6.90 0.94
C PHE A 250 3.73 7.52 -0.21
N ARG A 251 4.72 8.32 0.10
CA ARG A 251 5.65 8.91 -0.85
C ARG A 251 7.01 8.29 -0.65
N LEU A 252 7.39 7.42 -1.57
CA LEU A 252 8.57 6.58 -1.47
C LEU A 252 9.54 6.95 -2.58
N GLY A 253 10.73 7.43 -2.22
CA GLY A 253 11.77 7.78 -3.19
C GLY A 253 12.55 6.55 -3.63
N VAL A 254 12.69 6.38 -4.95
CA VAL A 254 13.50 5.33 -5.56
C VAL A 254 14.32 5.90 -6.72
N ARG A 255 15.42 5.23 -7.07
CA ARG A 255 16.26 5.58 -8.22
C ARG A 255 16.59 4.35 -9.02
N SER A 256 16.57 4.48 -10.35
CA SER A 256 17.05 3.43 -11.25
C SER A 256 18.49 3.03 -10.90
N GLY A 257 18.70 1.74 -10.86
CA GLY A 257 20.03 1.14 -10.63
C GLY A 257 20.68 0.65 -11.90
N GLY A 258 20.01 0.81 -13.05
CA GLY A 258 20.51 0.45 -14.37
C GLY A 258 19.48 -0.25 -15.23
N VAL A 259 19.85 -0.39 -16.49
CA VAL A 259 19.08 -1.11 -17.52
C VAL A 259 19.91 -2.33 -17.95
N ARG A 260 19.24 -3.44 -18.19
CA ARG A 260 19.79 -4.66 -18.76
C ARG A 260 19.22 -4.83 -20.17
N ASP A 261 20.07 -5.16 -21.11
CA ASP A 261 19.68 -5.40 -22.50
C ASP A 261 20.68 -6.38 -23.11
N ASP A 262 20.47 -7.68 -22.93
CA ASP A 262 21.40 -8.72 -23.32
C ASP A 262 20.72 -10.00 -23.85
N THR A 263 21.52 -10.88 -24.43
CA THR A 263 21.13 -12.28 -24.71
C THR A 263 22.07 -13.17 -23.93
N ARG A 264 21.54 -14.09 -23.13
CA ARG A 264 22.31 -14.97 -22.27
C ARG A 264 21.90 -16.43 -22.40
N ASP A 265 22.77 -17.32 -21.99
CA ASP A 265 22.45 -18.73 -21.81
C ASP A 265 21.95 -18.98 -20.39
N VAL A 266 20.85 -19.69 -20.28
CA VAL A 266 20.25 -20.14 -19.02
C VAL A 266 19.91 -21.62 -19.18
N ASP A 267 20.62 -22.47 -18.47
CA ASP A 267 20.44 -23.93 -18.50
C ASP A 267 20.53 -24.54 -19.93
N GLY A 268 21.45 -24.00 -20.76
CA GLY A 268 21.65 -24.43 -22.14
C GLY A 268 20.62 -23.90 -23.14
N ARG A 269 19.75 -22.96 -22.73
CA ARG A 269 18.77 -22.29 -23.57
C ARG A 269 19.10 -20.82 -23.72
N HIS A 270 18.97 -20.30 -24.94
CA HIS A 270 19.21 -18.89 -25.20
C HIS A 270 17.96 -18.05 -24.92
N VAL A 271 18.14 -16.98 -24.15
CA VAL A 271 17.07 -16.05 -23.80
C VAL A 271 17.49 -14.61 -24.10
N ARG A 272 16.61 -13.88 -24.77
CA ARG A 272 16.71 -12.43 -24.96
C ARG A 272 16.08 -11.74 -23.77
N VAL A 273 16.83 -10.87 -23.08
CA VAL A 273 16.39 -10.20 -21.86
C VAL A 273 16.50 -8.69 -22.04
N TRP A 274 15.45 -8.00 -21.69
CA TRP A 274 15.47 -6.57 -21.45
C TRP A 274 14.84 -6.30 -20.10
N GLY A 275 15.41 -5.37 -19.33
CA GLY A 275 14.86 -5.02 -18.03
C GLY A 275 15.56 -3.83 -17.41
N TRP A 276 15.07 -3.43 -16.27
CA TRP A 276 15.64 -2.39 -15.44
C TRP A 276 15.28 -2.61 -13.98
N ASN A 277 15.97 -1.91 -13.09
CA ASN A 277 15.69 -2.00 -11.68
C ASN A 277 15.63 -0.64 -11.03
N TYR A 278 15.05 -0.58 -9.85
CA TYR A 278 15.21 0.56 -8.97
C TYR A 278 15.64 0.15 -7.57
N ARG A 279 16.29 1.10 -6.89
CA ARG A 279 16.83 1.01 -5.54
C ARG A 279 16.15 2.02 -4.66
N THR A 280 15.91 1.63 -3.42
CA THR A 280 15.30 2.50 -2.42
C THR A 280 16.27 3.58 -1.94
N LEU A 281 15.76 4.79 -1.70
CA LEU A 281 16.53 5.93 -1.24
C LEU A 281 16.39 6.13 0.28
N LYS A 282 17.28 6.91 0.89
CA LYS A 282 17.17 7.31 2.29
C LYS A 282 15.80 7.94 2.58
N GLY A 283 15.14 7.47 3.63
CA GLY A 283 13.77 7.84 3.98
C GLY A 283 12.69 6.89 3.45
N HIS A 284 13.05 5.88 2.66
CA HIS A 284 12.16 4.80 2.29
C HIS A 284 11.91 3.86 3.49
N LEU A 285 10.72 3.24 3.56
CA LEU A 285 10.35 2.31 4.65
C LEU A 285 11.08 0.98 4.57
N GLU A 286 11.61 0.65 3.41
CA GLU A 286 12.44 -0.53 3.14
C GLU A 286 13.80 -0.12 2.60
N MET A 287 14.73 -1.04 2.68
CA MET A 287 15.97 -1.01 1.92
C MET A 287 15.98 -2.22 0.99
N GLY A 288 16.31 -1.99 -0.27
CA GLY A 288 16.33 -3.05 -1.27
C GLY A 288 16.26 -2.57 -2.71
N GLN A 289 16.18 -3.55 -3.59
CA GLN A 289 16.08 -3.38 -5.03
C GLN A 289 14.99 -4.29 -5.57
N ILE A 290 14.33 -3.85 -6.61
CA ILE A 290 13.42 -4.65 -7.40
C ILE A 290 13.82 -4.55 -8.86
N ASP A 291 13.92 -5.69 -9.52
CA ASP A 291 14.25 -5.83 -10.93
C ASP A 291 13.00 -6.26 -11.69
N TYR A 292 12.74 -5.61 -12.80
CA TYR A 292 11.68 -5.92 -13.76
C TYR A 292 12.32 -6.34 -15.06
N GLU A 293 12.07 -7.57 -15.49
CA GLU A 293 12.68 -8.12 -16.71
C GLU A 293 11.61 -8.71 -17.63
N VAL A 294 11.78 -8.55 -18.93
CA VAL A 294 11.02 -9.24 -19.97
C VAL A 294 11.97 -10.20 -20.66
N TRP A 295 11.61 -11.47 -20.63
CA TRP A 295 12.39 -12.56 -21.19
C TRP A 295 11.70 -13.12 -22.43
N LYS A 296 12.47 -13.41 -23.47
CA LYS A 296 12.02 -14.20 -24.62
C LYS A 296 12.95 -15.37 -24.84
N TRP A 297 12.42 -16.58 -24.71
CA TRP A 297 13.14 -17.81 -25.01
C TRP A 297 13.23 -17.98 -26.50
N LEU A 298 14.46 -17.97 -27.04
CA LEU A 298 14.66 -17.94 -28.51
C LEU A 298 14.35 -19.27 -29.18
N ASP A 299 14.39 -20.38 -28.44
CA ASP A 299 14.11 -21.72 -28.92
C ASP A 299 12.61 -22.04 -29.01
N SER A 300 11.84 -21.60 -28.03
CA SER A 300 10.39 -21.88 -27.99
C SER A 300 9.53 -20.68 -28.42
N GLY A 301 10.04 -19.46 -28.30
CA GLY A 301 9.26 -18.25 -28.52
C GLY A 301 8.44 -17.81 -27.31
N ASP A 302 8.55 -18.50 -26.17
CA ASP A 302 7.88 -18.11 -24.95
C ASP A 302 8.35 -16.75 -24.50
N VAL A 303 7.39 -15.92 -24.09
CA VAL A 303 7.65 -14.59 -23.52
C VAL A 303 7.13 -14.54 -22.09
N GLU A 304 7.91 -13.97 -21.19
CA GLU A 304 7.53 -13.86 -19.80
C GLU A 304 7.99 -12.54 -19.18
N PHE A 305 7.18 -12.02 -18.26
CA PHE A 305 7.54 -10.92 -17.39
C PHE A 305 8.00 -11.48 -16.05
N ARG A 306 9.11 -10.98 -15.55
CA ARG A 306 9.71 -11.41 -14.28
C ARG A 306 9.90 -10.22 -13.35
N ILE A 307 9.59 -10.44 -12.09
CA ILE A 307 9.91 -9.54 -10.99
C ILE A 307 10.81 -10.29 -10.02
N SER A 308 12.00 -9.77 -9.77
CA SER A 308 12.85 -10.27 -8.69
C SER A 308 13.20 -9.14 -7.74
N ALA A 309 13.21 -9.42 -6.44
CA ALA A 309 13.46 -8.41 -5.44
C ALA A 309 14.26 -8.97 -4.26
N PHE A 310 15.09 -8.12 -3.69
CA PHE A 310 15.60 -8.32 -2.36
C PHE A 310 15.30 -7.11 -1.50
N SER A 311 14.75 -7.34 -0.33
CA SER A 311 14.37 -6.25 0.57
C SER A 311 14.44 -6.64 2.04
N ARG A 312 14.61 -5.64 2.89
CA ARG A 312 14.37 -5.76 4.33
C ARG A 312 13.83 -4.43 4.88
N PRO A 313 13.16 -4.44 6.03
CA PRO A 313 12.72 -3.21 6.67
C PRO A 313 13.89 -2.25 6.91
N ALA A 314 13.73 -0.99 6.54
CA ALA A 314 14.68 0.07 6.89
C ALA A 314 14.63 0.35 8.39
N SER A 315 15.64 1.09 8.89
CA SER A 315 15.57 1.64 10.24
C SER A 315 14.50 2.74 10.27
N ILE A 316 13.31 2.38 10.74
CA ILE A 316 12.18 3.30 10.87
C ILE A 316 12.22 3.89 12.29
N PRO A 317 12.52 5.19 12.45
CA PRO A 317 12.63 5.81 13.78
C PRO A 317 11.31 5.76 14.56
N ASN A 318 10.19 5.94 13.85
CA ASN A 318 8.88 5.93 14.48
C ASN A 318 8.40 4.50 14.78
N PRO A 319 8.16 4.14 16.04
CA PRO A 319 7.79 2.79 16.43
C PRO A 319 6.41 2.34 15.88
N LEU A 320 5.46 3.27 15.70
CA LEU A 320 4.15 2.95 15.13
C LEU A 320 4.24 2.65 13.63
N VAL A 321 4.99 3.48 12.90
CA VAL A 321 5.30 3.26 11.47
C VAL A 321 5.98 1.90 11.31
N ARG A 322 6.94 1.60 12.17
CA ARG A 322 7.65 0.31 12.19
C ARG A 322 6.70 -0.86 12.43
N LEU A 323 5.78 -0.71 13.39
CA LEU A 323 4.80 -1.75 13.71
C LEU A 323 3.83 -1.99 12.55
N GLY A 324 3.23 -0.93 12.01
CA GLY A 324 2.31 -1.02 10.87
C GLY A 324 2.98 -1.63 9.65
N PHE A 325 4.18 -1.18 9.31
CA PHE A 325 4.95 -1.74 8.21
C PHE A 325 5.30 -3.22 8.44
N ARG A 326 5.58 -3.62 9.67
CA ARG A 326 5.85 -5.01 10.05
C ARG A 326 4.62 -5.91 9.90
N LEU A 327 3.41 -5.38 10.16
CA LEU A 327 2.15 -6.13 10.11
C LEU A 327 1.59 -6.24 8.68
N PHE A 328 1.69 -5.19 7.89
CA PHE A 328 1.00 -5.06 6.60
C PHE A 328 1.95 -5.01 5.40
N GLY A 329 3.15 -4.46 5.56
CA GLY A 329 4.06 -4.19 4.44
C GLY A 329 4.32 -5.43 3.57
N ARG A 330 4.48 -6.61 4.18
CA ARG A 330 4.72 -7.84 3.43
C ARG A 330 3.53 -8.26 2.58
N ARG A 331 2.34 -8.22 3.13
CA ARG A 331 1.11 -8.60 2.41
C ARG A 331 0.88 -7.69 1.21
N GLU A 332 1.08 -6.40 1.39
CA GLU A 332 0.89 -5.43 0.31
C GLU A 332 1.97 -5.53 -0.78
N GLN A 333 3.20 -5.87 -0.43
CA GLN A 333 4.24 -6.17 -1.42
C GLN A 333 3.89 -7.37 -2.31
N VAL A 334 3.49 -8.48 -1.69
CA VAL A 334 3.08 -9.68 -2.41
C VAL A 334 1.88 -9.38 -3.31
N LYS A 335 0.89 -8.66 -2.79
CA LYS A 335 -0.29 -8.23 -3.53
C LYS A 335 0.10 -7.35 -4.73
N PHE A 336 0.97 -6.35 -4.53
CA PHE A 336 1.47 -5.51 -5.61
C PHE A 336 2.14 -6.33 -6.72
N ALA A 337 3.01 -7.29 -6.36
CA ALA A 337 3.72 -8.09 -7.35
C ALA A 337 2.77 -8.96 -8.19
N HIS A 338 1.77 -9.58 -7.57
CA HIS A 338 0.74 -10.35 -8.29
C HIS A 338 -0.07 -9.47 -9.23
N HIS A 339 -0.59 -8.34 -8.75
CA HIS A 339 -1.34 -7.40 -9.60
C HIS A 339 -0.49 -6.85 -10.75
N ALA A 340 0.79 -6.56 -10.50
CA ALA A 340 1.72 -6.10 -11.53
C ALA A 340 1.91 -7.16 -12.64
N CYS A 341 2.06 -8.43 -12.26
CA CYS A 341 2.15 -9.56 -13.18
C CYS A 341 0.87 -9.73 -14.00
N GLU A 342 -0.29 -9.79 -13.36
CA GLU A 342 -1.60 -9.92 -14.03
C GLU A 342 -1.84 -8.77 -15.01
N ARG A 343 -1.64 -7.53 -14.54
CA ARG A 343 -1.81 -6.34 -15.36
C ARG A 343 -0.85 -6.28 -16.55
N MET A 344 0.40 -6.72 -16.39
CA MET A 344 1.34 -6.81 -17.50
C MET A 344 0.80 -7.73 -18.60
N ALA A 345 0.26 -8.91 -18.25
CA ALA A 345 -0.32 -9.85 -19.21
C ALA A 345 -1.55 -9.26 -19.90
N GLU A 346 -2.46 -8.64 -19.16
CA GLU A 346 -3.66 -8.00 -19.71
C GLU A 346 -3.32 -6.88 -20.70
N LEU A 347 -2.42 -5.97 -20.32
CA LEU A 347 -2.03 -4.85 -21.17
C LEU A 347 -1.27 -5.31 -22.43
N THR A 348 -0.43 -6.33 -22.30
CA THR A 348 0.29 -6.91 -23.44
C THR A 348 -0.69 -7.53 -24.42
N ALA A 349 -1.62 -8.36 -23.95
CA ALA A 349 -2.63 -8.98 -24.80
C ALA A 349 -3.52 -7.93 -25.49
N ALA A 350 -4.02 -6.95 -24.75
CA ALA A 350 -4.86 -5.87 -25.29
C ALA A 350 -4.13 -5.03 -26.37
N ALA A 351 -2.84 -4.81 -26.23
CA ALA A 351 -2.04 -4.08 -27.22
C ALA A 351 -1.88 -4.87 -28.52
N LEU A 352 -1.73 -6.19 -28.45
CA LEU A 352 -1.65 -7.07 -29.62
C LEU A 352 -2.98 -7.15 -30.36
N ASP A 353 -4.11 -7.27 -29.65
CA ASP A 353 -5.44 -7.30 -30.24
C ASP A 353 -5.80 -6.01 -31.02
N THR A 354 -5.27 -4.87 -30.57
CA THR A 354 -5.47 -3.59 -31.28
C THR A 354 -4.64 -3.48 -32.55
N THR A 355 -3.51 -4.17 -32.62
CA THR A 355 -2.61 -4.17 -33.81
C THR A 355 -3.14 -5.07 -34.92
N ASP A 356 -3.87 -6.12 -34.59
CA ASP A 356 -4.48 -7.07 -35.54
C ASP A 356 -5.79 -6.58 -36.17
N ARG A 357 -6.38 -5.48 -35.72
CA ARG A 357 -7.56 -4.91 -36.35
C ARG A 357 -7.17 -4.11 -37.61
N PRO A 358 -7.54 -4.54 -38.82
CA PRO A 358 -7.27 -3.81 -40.04
C PRO A 358 -7.97 -2.45 -39.97
N SER A 359 -7.24 -1.37 -40.24
CA SER A 359 -7.78 -0.03 -40.36
C SER A 359 -9.02 -0.04 -41.26
N PRO A 360 -10.14 0.58 -40.87
CA PRO A 360 -11.32 0.65 -41.72
C PRO A 360 -10.91 1.38 -43.01
N ARG A 361 -10.95 0.65 -44.14
CA ARG A 361 -10.73 1.21 -45.48
C ARG A 361 -11.64 2.42 -45.64
N ARG A 362 -11.08 3.62 -45.73
CA ARG A 362 -11.80 4.80 -46.20
C ARG A 362 -12.44 4.42 -47.55
N ARG A 363 -13.75 4.25 -47.56
CA ARG A 363 -14.50 4.23 -48.81
C ARG A 363 -14.30 5.60 -49.43
N GLY A 364 -13.48 5.64 -50.49
CA GLY A 364 -13.42 6.80 -51.33
C GLY A 364 -14.83 6.97 -51.97
N HIS A 365 -15.42 8.13 -51.74
CA HIS A 365 -16.47 8.61 -52.60
C HIS A 365 -15.83 8.92 -53.94
N LEU A 366 -16.23 8.16 -54.93
CA LEU A 366 -16.12 8.54 -56.34
C LEU A 366 -17.40 9.36 -56.63
N ASP A 367 -17.22 10.64 -56.86
CA ASP A 367 -18.10 11.46 -57.71
C ASP A 367 -17.42 11.57 -59.08
#